data_9f562029cbc9f3ebaf56c5c221c9ec4e
#
_entry.id   9f562029cbc9f3ebaf56c5c221c9ec4e
#
_cell.length_a   1.000
_cell.length_b   1.000
_cell.length_c   1.000
_cell.angle_alpha   90.00
_cell.angle_beta   90.00
_cell.angle_gamma   90.00
#
_symmetry.space_group_name_H-M   'P 1'
#
loop_
_entity.id
_entity.type
_entity.pdbx_description
1 polymer ?
#
loop_
_entity_poly.entity_id
_entity_poly.type
_entity_poly.pdbx_seq_one_letter_code
_entity_poly.pdbx_strand_id
1 'polypeptide(L)'
;MRLKLEASLAVLVASHVAALSQITDDEMGSLLDAGGVDLAHRYAPMWFFGQALNQPPCYPTWTYGGSPNTPDVYDDAHRTPGAPQCDYPDVGCNCRNPGVGIGNPGPAFPVYYTYQRCSDTEVRVVYNLFYEKDGAEFIGIDTGHDYDWERVVIIHSRDDSNLWVPSRVLLSAHSGYHNLAWGDIQNTLTTDEVNAGNAKTPNGVKNNDHPKVYVSWSKHAHFDTRNTGWNDPASQSLDNAFRSDDWWYFVEPQYYIRADDSTEAGKVIEAADWGSATSDPVSVQSGVCEAS
;
A
#
# COMPACT_ATOMS: atom_id res chain seq x y z
N MET A 1 63.27 -27.99 12.50
CA MET A 1 62.45 -26.79 12.47
C MET A 1 61.47 -26.94 11.30
N ARG A 2 60.21 -27.34 11.56
CA ARG A 2 59.19 -27.55 10.49
C ARG A 2 58.26 -26.34 10.54
N LEU A 3 58.26 -25.52 9.48
CA LEU A 3 57.29 -24.45 9.28
C LEU A 3 55.94 -25.09 8.92
N LYS A 4 54.93 -24.81 9.71
CA LYS A 4 53.52 -25.07 9.35
C LYS A 4 53.02 -23.86 8.56
N LEU A 5 52.69 -24.10 7.29
CA LEU A 5 51.97 -23.12 6.48
C LEU A 5 50.46 -23.27 6.80
N GLU A 6 49.86 -22.33 7.49
CA GLU A 6 48.41 -22.25 7.65
C GLU A 6 47.83 -21.45 6.47
N ALA A 7 47.11 -22.16 5.62
CA ALA A 7 46.36 -21.53 4.53
C ALA A 7 45.03 -21.02 5.08
N SER A 8 44.90 -19.71 5.22
CA SER A 8 43.62 -19.04 5.52
C SER A 8 42.74 -19.09 4.27
N LEU A 9 41.66 -19.84 4.34
CA LEU A 9 40.64 -19.88 3.31
C LEU A 9 39.72 -18.60 3.53
N ALA A 10 39.92 -17.58 2.73
CA ALA A 10 39.01 -16.43 2.70
C ALA A 10 37.73 -16.87 1.97
N VAL A 11 36.63 -17.05 2.71
CA VAL A 11 35.29 -17.24 2.15
C VAL A 11 34.83 -15.87 1.66
N LEU A 12 34.86 -15.65 0.35
CA LEU A 12 34.17 -14.52 -0.28
C LEU A 12 32.67 -14.79 -0.17
N VAL A 13 32.01 -14.15 0.78
CA VAL A 13 30.56 -14.03 0.78
C VAL A 13 30.22 -13.02 -0.31
N ALA A 14 29.84 -13.48 -1.48
CA ALA A 14 29.23 -12.65 -2.49
C ALA A 14 27.86 -12.23 -1.94
N SER A 15 27.73 -11.02 -1.47
CA SER A 15 26.44 -10.40 -1.21
C SER A 15 25.74 -10.27 -2.57
N HIS A 16 24.75 -11.12 -2.81
CA HIS A 16 23.83 -10.92 -3.93
C HIS A 16 23.03 -9.65 -3.59
N VAL A 17 23.37 -8.56 -4.24
CA VAL A 17 22.43 -7.42 -4.32
C VAL A 17 21.31 -7.94 -5.19
N ALA A 18 20.15 -8.18 -4.60
CA ALA A 18 18.97 -8.51 -5.37
C ALA A 18 18.73 -7.34 -6.33
N ALA A 19 18.73 -7.63 -7.61
CA ALA A 19 18.42 -6.62 -8.62
C ALA A 19 16.90 -6.52 -8.74
N LEU A 20 16.41 -5.30 -9.00
CA LEU A 20 15.01 -5.05 -9.33
C LEU A 20 14.55 -6.00 -10.45
N SER A 21 13.43 -6.68 -10.25
CA SER A 21 12.86 -7.58 -11.23
C SER A 21 12.49 -6.83 -12.51
N GLN A 22 12.74 -7.44 -13.65
CA GLN A 22 12.44 -6.88 -14.96
C GLN A 22 11.42 -7.76 -15.69
N ILE A 23 10.57 -7.16 -16.47
CA ILE A 23 9.53 -7.82 -17.27
C ILE A 23 9.80 -7.57 -18.74
N THR A 24 9.79 -8.59 -19.59
CA THR A 24 9.87 -8.42 -21.04
C THR A 24 8.57 -7.81 -21.60
N ASP A 25 8.61 -7.26 -22.82
CA ASP A 25 7.41 -6.68 -23.42
C ASP A 25 6.29 -7.71 -23.66
N ASP A 26 6.66 -8.91 -24.10
CA ASP A 26 5.73 -10.03 -24.29
C ASP A 26 5.12 -10.49 -22.95
N GLU A 27 5.92 -10.55 -21.90
CA GLU A 27 5.45 -10.89 -20.55
C GLU A 27 4.52 -9.81 -20.00
N MET A 28 4.83 -8.52 -20.18
CA MET A 28 3.96 -7.41 -19.78
C MET A 28 2.60 -7.51 -20.47
N GLY A 29 2.57 -7.75 -21.78
CA GLY A 29 1.34 -7.98 -22.52
C GLY A 29 0.52 -9.13 -21.92
N SER A 30 1.16 -10.27 -21.70
CA SER A 30 0.50 -11.46 -21.12
C SER A 30 -0.06 -11.23 -19.72
N LEU A 31 0.66 -10.50 -18.86
CA LEU A 31 0.21 -10.15 -17.52
C LEU A 31 -1.04 -9.26 -17.53
N LEU A 32 -1.08 -8.26 -18.42
CA LEU A 32 -2.23 -7.37 -18.57
C LEU A 32 -3.45 -8.14 -19.13
N ASP A 33 -3.25 -8.98 -20.16
CA ASP A 33 -4.31 -9.79 -20.76
C ASP A 33 -4.89 -10.81 -19.76
N ALA A 34 -4.10 -11.29 -18.82
CA ALA A 34 -4.51 -12.17 -17.72
C ALA A 34 -5.26 -11.44 -16.58
N GLY A 35 -5.47 -10.11 -16.71
CA GLY A 35 -6.19 -9.32 -15.71
C GLY A 35 -5.30 -8.56 -14.71
N GLY A 36 -3.99 -8.63 -14.84
CA GLY A 36 -3.03 -7.77 -14.16
C GLY A 36 -2.71 -8.11 -12.70
N VAL A 37 -3.32 -9.14 -12.10
CA VAL A 37 -3.11 -9.46 -10.68
C VAL A 37 -1.66 -9.85 -10.38
N ASP A 38 -1.04 -10.63 -11.26
CA ASP A 38 0.36 -11.06 -11.07
C ASP A 38 1.33 -9.88 -11.24
N LEU A 39 1.02 -8.93 -12.14
CA LEU A 39 1.77 -7.68 -12.25
C LEU A 39 1.63 -6.85 -10.97
N ALA A 40 0.41 -6.68 -10.48
CA ALA A 40 0.14 -5.93 -9.26
C ALA A 40 0.84 -6.56 -8.05
N HIS A 41 0.81 -7.88 -7.91
CA HIS A 41 1.44 -8.55 -6.78
C HIS A 41 2.98 -8.55 -6.85
N ARG A 42 3.57 -8.58 -8.05
CA ARG A 42 5.04 -8.61 -8.25
C ARG A 42 5.75 -7.40 -7.66
N TYR A 43 5.10 -6.23 -7.65
CA TYR A 43 5.66 -4.98 -7.12
C TYR A 43 4.81 -4.39 -6.00
N ALA A 44 3.97 -5.20 -5.40
CA ALA A 44 3.03 -4.78 -4.38
C ALA A 44 3.69 -4.07 -3.20
N PRO A 45 3.07 -3.02 -2.67
CA PRO A 45 3.54 -2.38 -1.45
C PRO A 45 3.52 -3.33 -0.24
N MET A 46 4.53 -3.24 0.62
CA MET A 46 4.44 -3.65 2.01
C MET A 46 3.82 -2.50 2.81
N TRP A 47 2.66 -2.71 3.37
CA TRP A 47 1.90 -1.68 4.06
C TRP A 47 2.28 -1.59 5.53
N PHE A 48 2.55 -0.38 6.01
CA PHE A 48 2.87 -0.07 7.41
C PHE A 48 1.87 0.96 7.93
N PHE A 49 1.08 0.58 8.92
CA PHE A 49 0.01 1.44 9.44
C PHE A 49 0.46 2.25 10.63
N GLY A 50 0.10 3.53 10.63
CA GLY A 50 0.38 4.45 11.70
C GLY A 50 -0.38 4.09 12.98
N GLN A 51 0.23 4.41 14.11
CA GLN A 51 -0.40 4.31 15.43
C GLN A 51 -0.19 5.61 16.20
N ALA A 52 -1.13 5.98 17.02
CA ALA A 52 -1.02 7.13 17.88
C ALA A 52 -1.08 6.70 19.35
N LEU A 53 -0.19 7.23 20.18
CA LEU A 53 -0.24 7.09 21.65
C LEU A 53 -0.51 5.65 22.14
N ASN A 54 0.15 4.68 21.55
CA ASN A 54 -0.06 3.24 21.80
C ASN A 54 -1.44 2.72 21.36
N GLN A 55 -2.14 3.45 20.51
CA GLN A 55 -3.39 3.02 19.91
C GLN A 55 -3.11 2.21 18.66
N PRO A 56 -3.77 1.07 18.46
CA PRO A 56 -3.65 0.34 17.20
C PRO A 56 -4.17 1.15 16.02
N PRO A 57 -3.69 0.88 14.80
CA PRO A 57 -4.17 1.55 13.59
C PRO A 57 -5.59 1.14 13.23
N CYS A 58 -6.22 1.95 12.39
CA CYS A 58 -7.36 1.54 11.60
C CYS A 58 -6.83 0.86 10.33
N TYR A 59 -7.26 -0.38 10.09
CA TYR A 59 -6.90 -1.11 8.88
C TYR A 59 -7.92 -0.86 7.78
N PRO A 60 -7.52 -0.98 6.51
CA PRO A 60 -8.46 -1.00 5.40
C PRO A 60 -9.49 -2.12 5.55
N THR A 61 -10.67 -1.92 4.98
CA THR A 61 -11.76 -2.88 5.08
C THR A 61 -12.44 -3.13 3.72
N TRP A 62 -13.45 -3.99 3.73
CA TRP A 62 -14.24 -4.37 2.56
C TRP A 62 -15.31 -3.33 2.27
N THR A 63 -15.53 -3.03 0.98
CA THR A 63 -16.57 -2.08 0.54
C THR A 63 -17.93 -2.74 0.29
N TYR A 64 -18.00 -4.07 0.31
CA TYR A 64 -19.22 -4.85 0.06
C TYR A 64 -19.24 -6.10 0.94
N GLY A 65 -20.38 -6.81 0.94
CA GLY A 65 -20.66 -7.94 1.85
C GLY A 65 -19.82 -9.19 1.66
N GLY A 66 -18.82 -9.14 0.81
CA GLY A 66 -17.85 -10.21 0.65
C GLY A 66 -17.04 -10.39 1.93
N SER A 67 -16.71 -11.62 2.24
CA SER A 67 -15.70 -11.94 3.25
C SER A 67 -14.42 -12.36 2.55
N PRO A 68 -13.28 -12.39 3.26
CA PRO A 68 -12.06 -12.98 2.74
C PRO A 68 -12.23 -14.40 2.18
N ASN A 69 -13.26 -15.10 2.65
CA ASN A 69 -13.58 -16.46 2.24
C ASN A 69 -14.60 -16.55 1.09
N THR A 70 -15.19 -15.43 0.69
CA THR A 70 -16.16 -15.33 -0.41
C THR A 70 -15.98 -14.02 -1.16
N PRO A 71 -14.81 -13.82 -1.81
CA PRO A 71 -14.46 -12.55 -2.46
C PRO A 71 -15.34 -12.22 -3.68
N ASP A 72 -16.12 -13.19 -4.17
CA ASP A 72 -16.93 -13.06 -5.38
C ASP A 72 -18.38 -12.66 -5.11
N VAL A 73 -18.76 -12.35 -3.87
CA VAL A 73 -20.12 -11.92 -3.52
C VAL A 73 -20.18 -10.40 -3.54
N TYR A 74 -20.47 -9.85 -4.69
CA TYR A 74 -20.69 -8.41 -4.94
C TYR A 74 -22.18 -8.10 -4.88
N ASP A 75 -22.78 -8.14 -3.68
CA ASP A 75 -24.21 -7.89 -3.58
C ASP A 75 -24.56 -6.41 -3.43
N ASP A 76 -24.02 -5.72 -2.45
CA ASP A 76 -24.18 -4.28 -2.28
C ASP A 76 -22.92 -3.70 -1.67
N ALA A 77 -22.50 -2.49 -2.08
CA ALA A 77 -21.44 -1.79 -1.41
C ALA A 77 -21.80 -1.58 0.08
N HIS A 78 -21.04 -2.18 0.96
CA HIS A 78 -21.23 -1.98 2.39
C HIS A 78 -20.76 -0.57 2.76
N ARG A 79 -21.73 0.31 2.72
CA ARG A 79 -21.59 1.66 3.21
C ARG A 79 -22.12 1.72 4.64
N THR A 80 -21.45 1.07 5.55
CA THR A 80 -21.65 1.39 6.96
C THR A 80 -20.62 2.46 7.27
N PRO A 81 -21.04 3.72 7.47
CA PRO A 81 -20.14 4.73 7.98
C PRO A 81 -19.54 4.17 9.25
N GLY A 82 -18.23 4.17 9.34
CA GLY A 82 -17.58 3.85 10.58
C GLY A 82 -18.15 4.76 11.65
N ALA A 83 -18.50 4.23 12.80
CA ALA A 83 -18.80 5.06 13.96
C ALA A 83 -17.68 6.09 14.12
N PRO A 84 -17.97 7.31 14.61
CA PRO A 84 -16.97 8.35 14.82
C PRO A 84 -15.79 7.76 15.54
N GLN A 85 -14.65 7.81 14.89
CA GLN A 85 -13.71 6.75 15.03
C GLN A 85 -12.90 6.84 16.25
N CYS A 86 -12.84 7.86 16.96
CA CYS A 86 -12.07 7.86 18.16
C CYS A 86 -12.02 9.23 18.76
N ASP A 87 -12.61 9.30 19.89
CA ASP A 87 -12.22 10.30 20.87
C ASP A 87 -10.72 10.13 21.12
N TYR A 88 -9.93 11.06 20.66
CA TYR A 88 -8.55 11.13 21.10
C TYR A 88 -8.52 11.55 22.61
N PRO A 89 -7.83 10.85 23.50
CA PRO A 89 -6.99 9.67 23.29
C PRO A 89 -7.73 8.32 23.39
N ASP A 90 -9.05 8.31 23.33
CA ASP A 90 -9.84 7.13 23.63
C ASP A 90 -9.83 6.11 22.48
N VAL A 91 -9.76 4.86 22.83
CA VAL A 91 -9.51 3.69 22.00
C VAL A 91 -10.77 3.03 21.46
N GLY A 92 -11.89 3.68 21.58
CA GLY A 92 -13.19 3.05 21.36
C GLY A 92 -13.57 2.72 19.92
N CYS A 93 -12.68 2.87 18.95
CA CYS A 93 -13.04 2.57 17.57
C CYS A 93 -12.82 1.13 17.20
N ASN A 94 -13.84 0.50 16.67
CA ASN A 94 -13.80 -0.88 16.22
C ASN A 94 -12.74 -1.13 15.13
N CYS A 95 -12.51 -0.18 14.26
CA CYS A 95 -11.51 -0.30 13.19
C CYS A 95 -10.06 -0.22 13.69
N ARG A 96 -9.83 0.22 14.92
CA ARG A 96 -8.52 0.37 15.53
C ARG A 96 -8.07 -0.78 16.39
N ASN A 97 -8.88 -1.77 16.60
CA ASN A 97 -8.48 -2.97 17.35
C ASN A 97 -8.43 -4.17 16.40
N PRO A 98 -7.33 -4.34 15.65
CA PRO A 98 -7.21 -5.44 14.72
C PRO A 98 -7.09 -6.82 15.40
N GLY A 99 -7.06 -6.87 16.73
CA GLY A 99 -6.91 -8.12 17.49
C GLY A 99 -5.50 -8.72 17.41
N VAL A 100 -4.52 -7.96 16.94
CA VAL A 100 -3.11 -8.38 16.85
C VAL A 100 -2.22 -7.51 17.72
N GLY A 101 -1.11 -8.06 18.18
CA GLY A 101 -0.13 -7.32 18.98
C GLY A 101 0.81 -6.50 18.14
N ILE A 102 1.47 -5.51 18.76
CA ILE A 102 2.53 -4.72 18.12
C ILE A 102 3.63 -5.63 17.58
N GLY A 103 4.13 -5.35 16.37
CA GLY A 103 5.20 -6.09 15.73
C GLY A 103 4.76 -7.40 15.06
N ASN A 104 3.46 -7.63 14.95
CA ASN A 104 2.89 -8.74 14.21
C ASN A 104 2.22 -8.24 12.92
N PRO A 105 2.09 -9.13 11.91
CA PRO A 105 1.30 -8.76 10.74
C PRO A 105 -0.14 -8.45 11.14
N GLY A 106 -0.71 -7.45 10.46
CA GLY A 106 -2.11 -7.08 10.62
C GLY A 106 -3.07 -8.13 10.07
N PRO A 107 -4.38 -7.93 10.24
CA PRO A 107 -5.41 -8.77 9.62
C PRO A 107 -5.39 -8.57 8.11
N ALA A 108 -5.87 -9.58 7.37
CA ALA A 108 -6.07 -9.48 5.94
C ALA A 108 -7.11 -8.42 5.59
N PHE A 109 -6.86 -7.68 4.54
CA PHE A 109 -7.76 -6.70 3.96
C PHE A 109 -7.68 -6.73 2.43
N PRO A 110 -8.69 -6.24 1.69
CA PRO A 110 -8.65 -6.19 0.24
C PRO A 110 -7.78 -5.04 -0.27
N VAL A 111 -7.13 -5.25 -1.41
CA VAL A 111 -6.58 -4.19 -2.26
C VAL A 111 -7.42 -4.15 -3.53
N TYR A 112 -8.11 -3.04 -3.75
CA TYR A 112 -8.87 -2.81 -4.97
C TYR A 112 -7.92 -2.24 -6.02
N TYR A 113 -7.50 -3.07 -6.98
CA TYR A 113 -6.52 -2.64 -7.95
C TYR A 113 -7.13 -2.38 -9.32
N THR A 114 -6.53 -1.43 -10.02
CA THR A 114 -6.75 -1.19 -11.44
C THR A 114 -5.41 -1.09 -12.16
N TYR A 115 -5.41 -1.19 -13.48
CA TYR A 115 -4.22 -0.92 -14.27
C TYR A 115 -4.61 -0.25 -15.59
N GLN A 116 -3.69 0.53 -16.12
CA GLN A 116 -3.86 1.24 -17.38
C GLN A 116 -2.55 1.27 -18.18
N ARG A 117 -2.63 0.89 -19.46
CA ARG A 117 -1.55 1.18 -20.39
C ARG A 117 -1.73 2.61 -20.88
N CYS A 118 -0.86 3.52 -20.44
CA CYS A 118 -0.94 4.94 -20.78
C CYS A 118 -0.24 5.27 -22.08
N SER A 119 0.77 4.47 -22.45
CA SER A 119 1.48 4.59 -23.75
C SER A 119 2.15 3.28 -24.13
N ASP A 120 2.87 3.28 -25.23
CA ASP A 120 3.71 2.13 -25.63
C ASP A 120 4.84 1.84 -24.65
N THR A 121 5.20 2.80 -23.81
CA THR A 121 6.31 2.72 -22.86
C THR A 121 5.91 2.97 -21.41
N GLU A 122 4.62 3.06 -21.11
CA GLU A 122 4.14 3.32 -19.74
C GLU A 122 2.90 2.49 -19.41
N VAL A 123 2.98 1.78 -18.29
CA VAL A 123 1.86 1.07 -17.64
C VAL A 123 1.79 1.53 -16.19
N ARG A 124 0.60 1.86 -15.72
CA ARG A 124 0.34 2.21 -14.33
C ARG A 124 -0.52 1.16 -13.66
N VAL A 125 -0.16 0.79 -12.45
CA VAL A 125 -0.93 -0.08 -11.56
C VAL A 125 -1.32 0.73 -10.34
N VAL A 126 -2.61 0.74 -10.01
CA VAL A 126 -3.16 1.48 -8.87
C VAL A 126 -3.58 0.49 -7.80
N TYR A 127 -3.20 0.74 -6.56
CA TYR A 127 -3.54 -0.04 -5.37
C TYR A 127 -4.40 0.83 -4.47
N ASN A 128 -5.70 0.60 -4.45
CA ASN A 128 -6.62 1.40 -3.64
C ASN A 128 -6.97 0.67 -2.34
N LEU A 129 -6.96 1.40 -1.25
CA LEU A 129 -7.38 0.97 0.07
C LEU A 129 -8.63 1.74 0.47
N PHE A 130 -9.58 1.05 1.07
CA PHE A 130 -10.82 1.63 1.57
C PHE A 130 -10.83 1.65 3.09
N TYR A 131 -11.25 2.78 3.65
CA TYR A 131 -11.46 2.97 5.09
C TYR A 131 -12.87 3.50 5.34
N GLU A 132 -13.47 3.11 6.44
CA GLU A 132 -14.82 3.52 6.81
C GLU A 132 -14.90 4.99 7.25
N LYS A 133 -13.78 5.58 7.65
CA LYS A 133 -13.70 6.97 8.12
C LYS A 133 -12.33 7.55 7.87
N ASP A 134 -12.27 8.80 7.46
CA ASP A 134 -11.10 9.69 7.57
C ASP A 134 -11.24 10.57 8.81
N GLY A 135 -10.16 10.76 9.55
CA GLY A 135 -10.12 11.66 10.69
C GLY A 135 -10.33 10.99 12.05
N ALA A 136 -10.42 11.81 13.06
CA ALA A 136 -10.61 11.44 14.45
C ALA A 136 -11.35 12.53 15.22
N GLU A 137 -11.92 12.20 16.36
CA GLU A 137 -12.42 13.20 17.28
C GLU A 137 -11.29 13.77 18.15
N PHE A 138 -11.24 15.09 18.24
CA PHE A 138 -10.26 15.81 19.04
C PHE A 138 -10.94 16.89 19.87
N ILE A 139 -10.92 16.76 21.21
CA ILE A 139 -11.54 17.69 22.16
C ILE A 139 -13.03 17.96 21.83
N GLY A 140 -13.78 16.89 21.51
CA GLY A 140 -15.20 17.00 21.17
C GLY A 140 -15.46 17.60 19.78
N ILE A 141 -14.44 17.73 18.94
CA ILE A 141 -14.56 18.15 17.55
C ILE A 141 -14.28 16.96 16.64
N ASP A 142 -15.29 16.52 15.93
CA ASP A 142 -15.15 15.50 14.89
C ASP A 142 -14.42 16.10 13.68
N THR A 143 -13.36 15.45 13.23
CA THR A 143 -12.56 15.88 12.07
C THR A 143 -12.65 14.85 10.96
N GLY A 144 -12.45 15.31 9.72
CA GLY A 144 -12.48 14.43 8.54
C GLY A 144 -13.89 14.17 8.04
N HIS A 145 -14.10 13.03 7.42
CA HIS A 145 -15.35 12.66 6.76
C HIS A 145 -15.60 11.14 6.82
N ASP A 146 -16.84 10.75 6.55
CA ASP A 146 -17.19 9.35 6.36
C ASP A 146 -16.53 8.83 5.09
N TYR A 147 -16.07 7.60 5.16
CA TYR A 147 -15.31 6.92 4.12
C TYR A 147 -14.01 7.59 3.73
N ASP A 148 -13.07 6.78 3.25
CA ASP A 148 -11.83 7.26 2.67
C ASP A 148 -11.30 6.26 1.64
N TRP A 149 -10.77 6.80 0.54
CA TRP A 149 -10.11 6.06 -0.50
C TRP A 149 -8.70 6.59 -0.69
N GLU A 150 -7.72 5.82 -0.26
CA GLU A 150 -6.30 6.15 -0.43
C GLU A 150 -5.62 5.16 -1.35
N ARG A 151 -4.55 5.60 -2.01
CA ARG A 151 -3.96 4.79 -3.07
C ARG A 151 -2.47 4.99 -3.27
N VAL A 152 -1.86 3.95 -3.81
CA VAL A 152 -0.52 3.98 -4.38
C VAL A 152 -0.63 3.74 -5.87
N VAL A 153 0.10 4.51 -6.69
CA VAL A 153 0.24 4.24 -8.12
C VAL A 153 1.69 3.88 -8.39
N ILE A 154 1.93 2.70 -8.95
CA ILE A 154 3.25 2.30 -9.44
C ILE A 154 3.29 2.47 -10.95
N ILE A 155 4.22 3.28 -11.42
CA ILE A 155 4.44 3.56 -12.83
C ILE A 155 5.58 2.66 -13.32
N HIS A 156 5.27 1.82 -14.28
CA HIS A 156 6.24 0.99 -14.99
C HIS A 156 6.61 1.67 -16.29
N SER A 157 7.89 1.78 -16.55
CA SER A 157 8.40 2.32 -17.80
C SER A 157 9.21 1.26 -18.55
N ARG A 158 9.06 1.25 -19.87
CA ARG A 158 9.84 0.39 -20.75
C ARG A 158 11.11 1.12 -21.18
N ASP A 159 12.25 0.48 -20.95
CA ASP A 159 13.55 1.00 -21.34
C ASP A 159 13.90 0.72 -22.82
N ASP A 160 15.04 1.23 -23.27
CA ASP A 160 15.54 1.03 -24.64
C ASP A 160 15.88 -0.44 -24.96
N SER A 161 15.98 -1.29 -23.96
CA SER A 161 16.17 -2.74 -24.08
C SER A 161 14.87 -3.53 -24.18
N ASN A 162 13.72 -2.84 -24.23
CA ASN A 162 12.37 -3.40 -24.17
C ASN A 162 12.08 -4.17 -22.86
N LEU A 163 12.69 -3.73 -21.77
CA LEU A 163 12.43 -4.27 -20.44
C LEU A 163 11.62 -3.27 -19.62
N TRP A 164 10.58 -3.76 -18.97
CA TRP A 164 9.73 -2.98 -18.08
C TRP A 164 10.22 -3.08 -16.65
N VAL A 165 10.32 -1.94 -16.01
CA VAL A 165 10.68 -1.80 -14.59
C VAL A 165 9.79 -0.76 -13.94
N PRO A 166 9.51 -0.86 -12.64
CA PRO A 166 8.92 0.26 -11.92
C PRO A 166 9.90 1.43 -11.93
N SER A 167 9.41 2.59 -12.36
CA SER A 167 10.21 3.81 -12.52
C SER A 167 9.85 4.89 -11.50
N ARG A 168 8.61 4.91 -11.04
CA ARG A 168 8.08 5.90 -10.11
C ARG A 168 6.99 5.32 -9.23
N VAL A 169 6.79 5.95 -8.08
CA VAL A 169 5.63 5.72 -7.22
C VAL A 169 4.93 7.06 -6.93
N LEU A 170 3.60 7.05 -6.98
CA LEU A 170 2.77 8.14 -6.50
C LEU A 170 2.06 7.65 -5.24
N LEU A 171 2.23 8.37 -4.14
CA LEU A 171 1.65 8.06 -2.84
C LEU A 171 0.60 9.13 -2.53
N SER A 172 -0.66 8.75 -2.40
CA SER A 172 -1.74 9.71 -2.17
C SER A 172 -1.62 10.43 -0.84
N ALA A 173 -1.88 11.72 -0.88
CA ALA A 173 -1.94 12.58 0.29
C ALA A 173 -2.92 13.72 0.01
N HIS A 174 -4.04 13.76 0.70
CA HIS A 174 -5.15 14.69 0.42
C HIS A 174 -5.61 14.64 -1.05
N SER A 175 -5.59 15.78 -1.73
CA SER A 175 -5.98 15.89 -3.15
C SER A 175 -4.84 15.67 -4.14
N GLY A 176 -3.65 15.25 -3.67
CA GLY A 176 -2.45 15.11 -4.51
C GLY A 176 -1.66 13.84 -4.25
N TYR A 177 -0.40 13.87 -4.70
CA TYR A 177 0.53 12.76 -4.53
C TYR A 177 1.91 13.24 -4.11
N HIS A 178 2.56 12.46 -3.26
CA HIS A 178 4.01 12.46 -3.17
C HIS A 178 4.55 11.64 -4.34
N ASN A 179 5.26 12.29 -5.26
CA ASN A 179 5.76 11.68 -6.48
C ASN A 179 7.27 11.44 -6.36
N LEU A 180 7.68 10.18 -6.35
CA LEU A 180 9.06 9.76 -6.14
C LEU A 180 9.56 8.92 -7.32
N ALA A 181 10.79 9.13 -7.77
CA ALA A 181 11.45 8.15 -8.60
C ALA A 181 11.67 6.85 -7.81
N TRP A 182 11.63 5.69 -8.47
CA TRP A 182 11.77 4.40 -7.77
C TRP A 182 13.05 4.30 -6.95
N GLY A 183 14.16 4.82 -7.48
CA GLY A 183 15.45 4.87 -6.78
C GLY A 183 15.52 5.85 -5.61
N ASP A 184 14.54 6.74 -5.46
CA ASP A 184 14.47 7.72 -4.37
C ASP A 184 13.62 7.22 -3.20
N ILE A 185 12.81 6.18 -3.39
CA ILE A 185 12.04 5.54 -2.31
C ILE A 185 13.02 5.14 -1.21
N GLN A 186 12.76 5.59 0.01
CA GLN A 186 13.71 5.41 1.10
C GLN A 186 13.91 3.95 1.49
N ASN A 187 12.85 3.15 1.42
CA ASN A 187 12.86 1.78 1.90
C ASN A 187 12.12 0.86 0.94
N THR A 188 12.79 -0.19 0.50
CA THR A 188 12.22 -1.25 -0.32
C THR A 188 12.61 -2.62 0.25
N LEU A 189 11.87 -3.65 -0.13
CA LEU A 189 12.06 -5.04 0.26
C LEU A 189 12.23 -5.91 -0.98
N THR A 190 13.01 -6.96 -0.86
CA THR A 190 13.04 -8.02 -1.86
C THR A 190 11.81 -8.94 -1.72
N THR A 191 11.46 -9.64 -2.77
CA THR A 191 10.42 -10.68 -2.74
C THR A 191 10.72 -11.76 -1.69
N ASP A 192 11.99 -12.15 -1.50
CA ASP A 192 12.38 -13.12 -0.48
C ASP A 192 12.12 -12.60 0.94
N GLU A 193 12.41 -11.33 1.21
CA GLU A 193 12.14 -10.71 2.52
C GLU A 193 10.64 -10.63 2.82
N VAL A 194 9.85 -10.27 1.82
CA VAL A 194 8.39 -10.24 1.93
C VAL A 194 7.84 -11.64 2.20
N ASN A 195 8.25 -12.64 1.45
CA ASN A 195 7.81 -14.03 1.61
C ASN A 195 8.25 -14.63 2.96
N ALA A 196 9.38 -14.19 3.49
CA ALA A 196 9.85 -14.59 4.82
C ALA A 196 9.14 -13.84 5.97
N GLY A 197 8.24 -12.89 5.66
CA GLY A 197 7.62 -12.03 6.68
C GLY A 197 8.61 -11.08 7.36
N ASN A 198 9.71 -10.74 6.69
CA ASN A 198 10.77 -9.91 7.24
C ASN A 198 10.53 -8.42 6.90
N ALA A 199 9.47 -7.86 7.47
CA ALA A 199 9.09 -6.47 7.23
C ALA A 199 10.05 -5.44 7.84
N LYS A 200 10.79 -5.82 8.87
CA LYS A 200 11.65 -4.89 9.65
C LYS A 200 13.10 -4.83 9.17
N THR A 201 13.34 -4.94 7.88
CA THR A 201 14.66 -4.66 7.31
C THR A 201 15.15 -3.25 7.63
N PRO A 202 16.46 -3.02 7.75
CA PRO A 202 17.00 -1.70 7.98
C PRO A 202 16.50 -0.68 6.94
N ASN A 203 16.34 0.57 7.39
CA ASN A 203 16.05 1.67 6.48
C ASN A 203 17.24 1.95 5.54
N GLY A 204 16.94 2.49 4.36
CA GLY A 204 17.94 2.84 3.35
C GLY A 204 18.19 1.75 2.30
N VAL A 205 17.48 0.63 2.35
CA VAL A 205 17.55 -0.39 1.30
C VAL A 205 16.66 0.06 0.13
N LYS A 206 17.25 0.21 -1.04
CA LYS A 206 16.62 0.81 -2.22
C LYS A 206 16.63 -0.13 -3.42
N ASN A 207 15.80 0.18 -4.41
CA ASN A 207 15.75 -0.48 -5.70
C ASN A 207 15.41 -2.00 -5.64
N ASN A 208 14.60 -2.41 -4.66
CA ASN A 208 14.00 -3.74 -4.64
C ASN A 208 12.55 -3.68 -5.14
N ASP A 209 11.91 -4.84 -5.26
CA ASP A 209 10.61 -4.99 -5.89
C ASP A 209 9.45 -4.39 -5.09
N HIS A 210 9.52 -4.40 -3.77
CA HIS A 210 8.41 -4.02 -2.90
C HIS A 210 8.69 -2.74 -2.11
N PRO A 211 8.01 -1.62 -2.39
CA PRO A 211 8.17 -0.41 -1.60
C PRO A 211 7.52 -0.57 -0.23
N LYS A 212 8.16 -0.05 0.81
CA LYS A 212 7.51 0.16 2.10
C LYS A 212 6.65 1.43 2.02
N VAL A 213 5.35 1.26 2.21
CA VAL A 213 4.41 2.38 2.23
C VAL A 213 3.89 2.58 3.64
N TYR A 214 4.17 3.74 4.20
CA TYR A 214 3.76 4.12 5.54
C TYR A 214 2.47 4.93 5.48
N VAL A 215 1.42 4.38 6.06
CA VAL A 215 0.10 5.00 6.14
C VAL A 215 0.02 5.82 7.42
N SER A 216 -0.34 7.10 7.31
CA SER A 216 -0.51 7.93 8.49
C SER A 216 -1.76 7.53 9.28
N TRP A 217 -1.68 7.69 10.60
CA TRP A 217 -2.82 7.41 11.47
C TRP A 217 -3.93 8.43 11.25
N SER A 218 -5.17 8.00 11.22
CA SER A 218 -6.36 8.85 11.12
C SER A 218 -6.62 9.51 9.75
N LYS A 219 -5.58 9.92 9.03
CA LYS A 219 -5.70 10.60 7.71
C LYS A 219 -5.34 9.72 6.53
N HIS A 220 -4.79 8.56 6.80
CA HIS A 220 -4.41 7.51 5.86
C HIS A 220 -3.47 7.93 4.71
N ALA A 221 -2.99 9.16 4.67
CA ALA A 221 -2.03 9.63 3.67
C ALA A 221 -0.78 8.73 3.64
N HIS A 222 -0.23 8.49 2.46
CA HIS A 222 0.83 7.54 2.19
C HIS A 222 2.19 8.21 2.08
N PHE A 223 3.22 7.57 2.62
CA PHE A 223 4.60 8.04 2.63
C PHE A 223 5.58 6.90 2.38
N ASP A 224 6.75 7.21 1.85
CA ASP A 224 7.89 6.29 1.72
C ASP A 224 8.78 6.23 2.98
N THR A 225 8.48 7.07 3.97
CA THR A 225 9.29 7.22 5.18
C THR A 225 8.46 7.07 6.44
N ARG A 226 9.07 6.45 7.46
CA ARG A 226 8.53 6.44 8.80
C ARG A 226 8.63 7.83 9.43
N ASN A 227 7.56 8.26 10.10
CA ASN A 227 7.66 9.38 11.03
C ASN A 227 8.33 8.90 12.33
N THR A 228 9.56 9.32 12.55
CA THR A 228 10.30 9.08 13.79
C THR A 228 10.13 10.19 14.80
N GLY A 229 9.32 11.19 14.45
CA GLY A 229 9.06 12.34 15.29
C GLY A 229 8.12 12.04 16.45
N TRP A 230 7.84 13.06 17.16
CA TRP A 230 7.04 13.10 18.36
C TRP A 230 5.56 12.88 18.05
N ASN A 231 4.90 12.03 18.84
CA ASN A 231 3.46 11.78 18.74
C ASN A 231 2.71 12.96 19.37
N ASP A 232 2.40 13.95 18.55
CA ASP A 232 1.70 15.16 18.95
C ASP A 232 0.20 15.03 18.66
N PRO A 233 -0.68 15.28 19.64
CA PRO A 233 -2.12 15.31 19.40
C PRO A 233 -2.55 16.22 18.25
N ALA A 234 -1.92 17.36 18.07
CA ALA A 234 -2.23 18.26 16.99
C ALA A 234 -1.85 17.70 15.61
N SER A 235 -0.90 16.78 15.54
CA SER A 235 -0.45 16.19 14.28
C SER A 235 -1.46 15.20 13.68
N GLN A 236 -2.46 14.74 14.42
CA GLN A 236 -3.50 13.88 13.86
C GLN A 236 -4.38 14.57 12.81
N SER A 237 -4.34 15.90 12.75
CA SER A 237 -4.93 16.67 11.68
C SER A 237 -4.00 16.92 10.50
N LEU A 238 -2.76 16.46 10.57
CA LEU A 238 -1.73 16.61 9.55
C LEU A 238 -1.50 15.29 8.83
N ASP A 239 -1.13 15.37 7.57
CA ASP A 239 -0.91 14.20 6.70
C ASP A 239 0.14 13.22 7.20
N ASN A 240 1.15 13.70 7.88
CA ASN A 240 2.30 12.91 8.28
C ASN A 240 2.21 12.35 9.70
N ALA A 241 1.03 12.41 10.33
CA ALA A 241 0.85 12.03 11.72
C ALA A 241 1.12 10.54 11.98
N PHE A 242 1.86 10.27 13.03
CA PHE A 242 1.94 8.98 13.70
C PHE A 242 2.22 7.77 12.81
N ARG A 243 3.14 7.88 11.87
CA ARG A 243 3.59 6.73 11.07
C ARG A 243 4.43 5.77 11.91
N SER A 244 4.29 4.47 11.67
CA SER A 244 4.97 3.41 12.43
C SER A 244 5.43 2.28 11.53
N ASP A 245 6.39 1.48 11.99
CA ASP A 245 6.79 0.20 11.38
C ASP A 245 6.41 -1.01 12.26
N ASP A 246 5.56 -0.80 13.26
CA ASP A 246 5.15 -1.86 14.19
C ASP A 246 3.91 -2.62 13.73
N TRP A 247 3.09 -2.01 12.87
CA TRP A 247 1.86 -2.58 12.35
C TRP A 247 1.99 -2.69 10.84
N TRP A 248 2.21 -3.89 10.32
CA TRP A 248 2.45 -4.12 8.91
C TRP A 248 1.64 -5.28 8.36
N TYR A 249 1.39 -5.26 7.06
CA TYR A 249 0.78 -6.35 6.32
C TYR A 249 1.22 -6.36 4.86
N PHE A 250 1.56 -7.54 4.36
CA PHE A 250 1.72 -7.79 2.93
C PHE A 250 0.51 -8.56 2.44
N VAL A 251 -0.23 -7.98 1.50
CA VAL A 251 -1.51 -8.52 1.06
C VAL A 251 -1.26 -9.67 0.09
N GLU A 252 -1.84 -10.84 0.40
CA GLU A 252 -1.74 -12.04 -0.43
C GLU A 252 -2.60 -11.91 -1.71
N PRO A 253 -2.25 -12.60 -2.84
CA PRO A 253 -2.90 -12.43 -4.13
C PRO A 253 -4.43 -12.61 -4.11
N GLN A 254 -4.96 -13.49 -3.25
CA GLN A 254 -6.39 -13.75 -3.16
C GLN A 254 -7.22 -12.57 -2.62
N TYR A 255 -6.57 -11.56 -2.05
CA TYR A 255 -7.22 -10.34 -1.56
C TYR A 255 -7.09 -9.17 -2.54
N TYR A 256 -6.47 -9.39 -3.71
CA TYR A 256 -6.43 -8.41 -4.78
C TYR A 256 -7.71 -8.50 -5.61
N ILE A 257 -8.48 -7.43 -5.64
CA ILE A 257 -9.76 -7.35 -6.33
C ILE A 257 -9.63 -6.33 -7.45
N ARG A 258 -9.74 -6.79 -8.69
CA ARG A 258 -9.78 -5.88 -9.82
C ARG A 258 -11.07 -5.07 -9.79
N ALA A 259 -10.96 -3.75 -9.76
CA ALA A 259 -12.07 -2.82 -9.54
C ALA A 259 -12.10 -1.70 -10.58
N ASP A 260 -12.01 -2.06 -11.86
CA ASP A 260 -12.22 -1.14 -12.99
C ASP A 260 -13.69 -1.18 -13.48
N ASP A 261 -14.04 -0.28 -14.39
CA ASP A 261 -15.39 -0.13 -14.96
C ASP A 261 -15.90 -1.37 -15.70
N SER A 262 -15.01 -2.28 -16.09
CA SER A 262 -15.34 -3.53 -16.77
C SER A 262 -15.73 -4.66 -15.81
N THR A 263 -15.40 -4.54 -14.51
CA THR A 263 -15.60 -5.58 -13.50
C THR A 263 -16.87 -5.36 -12.67
N GLU A 264 -17.42 -6.44 -12.10
CA GLU A 264 -18.59 -6.32 -11.20
C GLU A 264 -18.21 -5.53 -9.92
N ALA A 265 -17.00 -5.75 -9.38
CA ALA A 265 -16.54 -4.99 -8.22
C ALA A 265 -16.47 -3.49 -8.53
N GLY A 266 -15.89 -3.12 -9.67
CA GLY A 266 -15.80 -1.72 -10.09
C GLY A 266 -17.19 -1.08 -10.24
N LYS A 267 -18.13 -1.74 -10.91
CA LYS A 267 -19.50 -1.25 -11.09
C LYS A 267 -20.23 -1.03 -9.77
N VAL A 268 -20.09 -1.95 -8.81
CA VAL A 268 -20.71 -1.81 -7.49
C VAL A 268 -20.09 -0.65 -6.71
N ILE A 269 -18.77 -0.49 -6.79
CA ILE A 269 -18.06 0.62 -6.14
C ILE A 269 -18.45 1.96 -6.77
N GLU A 270 -18.45 2.06 -8.11
CA GLU A 270 -18.81 3.27 -8.84
C GLU A 270 -20.26 3.72 -8.57
N ALA A 271 -21.18 2.77 -8.44
CA ALA A 271 -22.58 3.05 -8.18
C ALA A 271 -22.88 3.52 -6.75
N ALA A 272 -21.92 3.40 -5.84
CA ALA A 272 -22.09 3.77 -4.44
C ALA A 272 -21.85 5.26 -4.21
N ASP A 273 -22.57 5.84 -3.22
CA ASP A 273 -22.31 7.20 -2.76
C ASP A 273 -21.27 7.18 -1.63
N TRP A 274 -20.08 7.65 -1.89
CA TRP A 274 -18.96 7.73 -0.96
C TRP A 274 -18.86 9.10 -0.25
N GLY A 275 -19.87 9.95 -0.38
CA GLY A 275 -19.86 11.29 0.22
C GLY A 275 -18.69 12.14 -0.29
N SER A 276 -17.79 12.52 0.61
CA SER A 276 -16.61 13.34 0.26
C SER A 276 -15.44 12.50 -0.30
N ALA A 277 -15.48 11.19 -0.18
CA ALA A 277 -14.40 10.29 -0.63
C ALA A 277 -14.54 9.93 -2.12
N THR A 278 -14.41 10.90 -2.99
CA THR A 278 -14.72 10.80 -4.44
C THR A 278 -13.62 10.13 -5.27
N SER A 279 -12.58 9.60 -4.66
CA SER A 279 -11.43 9.00 -5.34
C SER A 279 -11.46 7.46 -5.31
N ASP A 280 -12.64 6.89 -5.56
CA ASP A 280 -12.82 5.46 -5.73
C ASP A 280 -12.00 4.90 -6.93
N PRO A 281 -11.77 3.58 -7.00
CA PRO A 281 -10.91 2.97 -8.03
C PRO A 281 -11.28 3.32 -9.46
N VAL A 282 -12.57 3.38 -9.82
CA VAL A 282 -13.03 3.67 -11.17
C VAL A 282 -12.79 5.14 -11.52
N SER A 283 -13.15 6.04 -10.60
CA SER A 283 -12.90 7.49 -10.75
C SER A 283 -11.41 7.80 -10.92
N VAL A 284 -10.55 7.12 -10.16
CA VAL A 284 -9.09 7.29 -10.26
C VAL A 284 -8.55 6.77 -11.57
N GLN A 285 -9.02 5.61 -12.03
CA GLN A 285 -8.54 5.01 -13.28
C GLN A 285 -8.76 5.93 -14.47
N SER A 286 -9.88 6.64 -14.52
CA SER A 286 -10.22 7.52 -15.64
C SER A 286 -9.21 8.65 -15.88
N GLY A 287 -8.46 9.07 -14.85
CA GLY A 287 -7.44 10.11 -14.90
C GLY A 287 -6.03 9.65 -14.55
N VAL A 288 -5.81 8.34 -14.43
CA VAL A 288 -4.54 7.82 -13.89
C VAL A 288 -3.33 8.14 -14.75
N CYS A 289 -3.50 8.25 -16.06
CA CYS A 289 -2.40 8.56 -16.98
C CYS A 289 -1.88 10.01 -16.86
N GLU A 290 -2.69 10.92 -16.35
CA GLU A 290 -2.37 12.34 -16.10
C GLU A 290 -1.90 12.60 -14.67
N ALA A 291 -2.05 11.64 -13.77
CA ALA A 291 -1.65 11.77 -12.36
C ALA A 291 -0.14 11.99 -12.23
N SER A 292 0.29 12.93 -11.38
CA SER A 292 1.70 13.32 -11.23
C SER A 292 2.08 13.70 -9.79
#